data_3c14023bd469253f410c3a3831ed3ccf
#
_entry.id   3c14023bd469253f410c3a3831ed3ccf
#
_cell.length_a   1.000
_cell.length_b   1.000
_cell.length_c   1.000
_cell.angle_alpha   90.00
_cell.angle_beta   90.00
_cell.angle_gamma   90.00
#
_symmetry.space_group_name_H-M   'P 1'
#
loop_
_entity.id
_entity.type
_entity.pdbx_description
1 polymer ?
#
loop_
_entity_poly.entity_id
_entity_poly.type
_entity_poly.pdbx_seq_one_letter_code
_entity_poly.pdbx_strand_id
1 'polypeptide(L)'
;MTAPKPKRSRSIPSPNSILDRPALLKALDERGISLKSQQIEGFYQALHRQHYPELDKFVENYYRHEKKEHVEDLTPIKNRITNKKNKNMMQLNKQLLEFLVAPDNGFVTITSKVDLALQSKDGNTTKLAVRLFDDHVVESVVMRYSTKEGGRASLCVSSQVGCAMGCTFCATGTMGIRGNLSSAEILEQMVHANRILAKEAQENNILQDETRKNIDLVRNIVFMGMGEPLNNYDNVVEACRCLIDRKRWNFAHGKVTVSTVGVTPRIRDLTRDLPQVCLALSLHAPNQVMRSEIVPAANAYKIEALIEALDNHMMAYLKKRSKDNYTEEERIKESTRRRAMIEYVMCKFLSWDVIVASLSHKLTHIIIHFLY
;
A
#
# COMPACT_ATOMS: atom_id res chain seq x y z
N MET A 1 21.59 25.77 6.51
CA MET A 1 20.42 25.09 7.10
C MET A 1 20.92 23.77 7.68
N THR A 2 20.83 23.58 8.99
CA THR A 2 21.28 22.38 9.68
C THR A 2 20.44 21.20 9.22
N ALA A 3 21.10 20.09 8.90
CA ALA A 3 20.44 18.83 8.58
C ALA A 3 19.40 18.48 9.66
N PRO A 4 18.22 17.96 9.28
CA PRO A 4 17.19 17.59 10.26
C PRO A 4 17.80 16.59 11.24
N LYS A 5 17.61 16.81 12.55
CA LYS A 5 18.05 15.91 13.61
C LYS A 5 17.60 14.48 13.29
N PRO A 6 18.42 13.47 13.57
CA PRO A 6 18.08 12.09 13.31
C PRO A 6 16.74 11.78 14.00
N LYS A 7 15.81 11.24 13.24
CA LYS A 7 14.49 10.86 13.72
C LYS A 7 14.65 9.89 14.87
N ARG A 8 13.89 10.07 15.96
CA ARG A 8 13.75 9.04 16.99
C ARG A 8 13.26 7.79 16.28
N SER A 9 14.10 6.77 16.22
CA SER A 9 13.68 5.45 15.74
C SER A 9 12.64 4.92 16.71
N ARG A 10 11.48 4.52 16.20
CA ARG A 10 10.54 3.74 17.00
C ARG A 10 11.20 2.41 17.37
N SER A 11 10.82 1.86 18.51
CA SER A 11 11.27 0.51 18.90
C SER A 11 10.80 -0.52 17.85
N ILE A 12 11.54 -1.62 17.74
CA ILE A 12 11.13 -2.76 16.91
C ILE A 12 10.03 -3.50 17.67
N PRO A 13 8.93 -3.90 16.98
CA PRO A 13 7.89 -4.72 17.62
C PRO A 13 8.45 -6.00 18.25
N SER A 14 7.95 -6.34 19.44
CA SER A 14 8.22 -7.63 20.05
C SER A 14 6.89 -8.13 20.65
N PRO A 15 6.28 -9.16 20.05
CA PRO A 15 6.73 -9.97 18.91
C PRO A 15 6.74 -9.22 17.57
N ASN A 16 7.52 -9.72 16.61
CA ASN A 16 7.57 -9.19 15.25
C ASN A 16 6.35 -9.64 14.43
N SER A 17 5.97 -8.83 13.44
CA SER A 17 4.99 -9.27 12.45
C SER A 17 5.59 -10.29 11.48
N ILE A 18 4.84 -11.33 11.16
CA ILE A 18 5.23 -12.28 10.11
C ILE A 18 5.33 -11.63 8.71
N LEU A 19 4.73 -10.44 8.54
CA LEU A 19 4.82 -9.66 7.31
C LEU A 19 6.18 -8.96 7.15
N ASP A 20 6.97 -8.86 8.23
CA ASP A 20 8.37 -8.43 8.19
C ASP A 20 9.24 -9.57 7.68
N ARG A 21 9.31 -9.71 6.35
CA ARG A 21 10.09 -10.79 5.72
C ARG A 21 11.57 -10.78 6.09
N PRO A 22 12.27 -9.64 6.10
CA PRO A 22 13.66 -9.58 6.56
C PRO A 22 13.85 -10.11 7.97
N ALA A 23 13.01 -9.71 8.92
CA ALA A 23 13.07 -10.18 10.30
C ALA A 23 12.79 -11.69 10.39
N LEU A 24 11.79 -12.20 9.66
CA LEU A 24 11.48 -13.62 9.61
C LEU A 24 12.66 -14.44 9.07
N LEU A 25 13.22 -14.03 7.94
CA LEU A 25 14.33 -14.77 7.33
C LEU A 25 15.56 -14.79 8.24
N LYS A 26 15.85 -13.68 8.92
CA LYS A 26 16.93 -13.62 9.90
C LYS A 26 16.69 -14.58 11.07
N ALA A 27 15.50 -14.60 11.65
CA ALA A 27 15.17 -15.48 12.76
C ALA A 27 15.21 -16.97 12.38
N LEU A 28 14.82 -17.30 11.14
CA LEU A 28 14.94 -18.67 10.62
C LEU A 28 16.41 -19.08 10.46
N ASP A 29 17.24 -18.20 9.92
CA ASP A 29 18.68 -18.43 9.75
C ASP A 29 19.39 -18.63 11.10
N GLU A 30 19.08 -17.80 12.09
CA GLU A 30 19.60 -17.92 13.47
C GLU A 30 19.25 -19.27 14.13
N ARG A 31 18.16 -19.93 13.69
CA ARG A 31 17.76 -21.29 14.14
C ARG A 31 18.21 -22.40 13.19
N GLY A 32 19.03 -22.08 12.20
CA GLY A 32 19.54 -23.04 11.22
C GLY A 32 18.46 -23.56 10.24
N ILE A 33 17.34 -22.85 10.10
CA ILE A 33 16.25 -23.19 9.18
C ILE A 33 16.49 -22.51 7.84
N SER A 34 17.03 -23.23 6.88
CA SER A 34 17.28 -22.72 5.54
C SER A 34 16.09 -23.01 4.62
N LEU A 35 15.49 -21.96 4.04
CA LEU A 35 14.38 -22.07 3.12
C LEU A 35 14.80 -21.66 1.71
N LYS A 36 14.41 -22.46 0.71
CA LYS A 36 14.50 -22.05 -0.69
C LYS A 36 13.50 -20.93 -0.97
N SER A 37 13.83 -20.04 -1.92
CA SER A 37 12.94 -18.91 -2.30
C SER A 37 11.51 -19.38 -2.58
N GLN A 38 11.33 -20.51 -3.24
CA GLN A 38 10.00 -21.06 -3.53
C GLN A 38 9.22 -21.48 -2.26
N GLN A 39 9.89 -21.92 -1.22
CA GLN A 39 9.24 -22.34 0.03
C GLN A 39 8.71 -21.14 0.82
N ILE A 40 9.51 -20.06 0.93
CA ILE A 40 9.06 -18.85 1.60
C ILE A 40 7.95 -18.14 0.80
N GLU A 41 8.01 -18.15 -0.53
CA GLU A 41 6.95 -17.64 -1.38
C GLU A 41 5.66 -18.44 -1.24
N GLY A 42 5.76 -19.79 -1.19
CA GLY A 42 4.61 -20.68 -0.96
C GLY A 42 3.97 -20.43 0.40
N PHE A 43 4.77 -20.18 1.43
CA PHE A 43 4.26 -19.80 2.75
C PHE A 43 3.41 -18.52 2.69
N TYR A 44 3.93 -17.44 2.10
CA TYR A 44 3.15 -16.19 1.98
C TYR A 44 1.90 -16.36 1.13
N GLN A 45 1.94 -17.17 0.07
CA GLN A 45 0.74 -17.49 -0.70
C GLN A 45 -0.30 -18.25 0.13
N ALA A 46 0.13 -19.22 0.94
CA ALA A 46 -0.76 -19.97 1.80
C ALA A 46 -1.37 -19.09 2.89
N LEU A 47 -0.57 -18.23 3.50
CA LEU A 47 -1.00 -17.27 4.50
C LEU A 47 -2.03 -16.28 3.91
N HIS A 48 -1.79 -15.79 2.70
CA HIS A 48 -2.73 -14.90 1.99
C HIS A 48 -4.05 -15.61 1.67
N ARG A 49 -4.02 -16.86 1.22
CA ARG A 49 -5.24 -17.64 0.94
C ARG A 49 -6.11 -17.86 2.16
N GLN A 50 -5.50 -17.96 3.34
CA GLN A 50 -6.18 -18.11 4.62
C GLN A 50 -6.53 -16.76 5.29
N HIS A 51 -6.38 -15.63 4.61
CA HIS A 51 -6.66 -14.28 5.13
C HIS A 51 -5.91 -13.92 6.40
N TYR A 52 -4.65 -14.37 6.51
CA TYR A 52 -3.76 -14.04 7.62
C TYR A 52 -4.35 -14.38 9.00
N PRO A 53 -4.70 -15.65 9.27
CA PRO A 53 -5.13 -16.06 10.61
C PRO A 53 -3.98 -15.99 11.61
N GLU A 54 -4.25 -16.20 12.88
CA GLU A 54 -3.20 -16.40 13.88
C GLU A 54 -2.33 -17.61 13.49
N LEU A 55 -1.05 -17.62 13.88
CA LEU A 55 -0.08 -18.57 13.36
C LEU A 55 -0.42 -20.03 13.70
N ASP A 56 -0.93 -20.28 14.91
CA ASP A 56 -1.41 -21.59 15.35
C ASP A 56 -2.56 -22.08 14.46
N LYS A 57 -3.57 -21.23 14.23
CA LYS A 57 -4.69 -21.52 13.33
C LYS A 57 -4.24 -21.70 11.89
N PHE A 58 -3.25 -20.92 11.44
CA PHE A 58 -2.67 -21.09 10.12
C PHE A 58 -2.12 -22.50 9.93
N VAL A 59 -1.32 -22.98 10.89
CA VAL A 59 -0.68 -24.29 10.83
C VAL A 59 -1.73 -25.40 10.99
N GLU A 60 -2.69 -25.25 11.90
CA GLU A 60 -3.80 -26.20 12.06
C GLU A 60 -4.60 -26.34 10.75
N ASN A 61 -5.00 -25.23 10.13
CA ASN A 61 -5.73 -25.22 8.87
C ASN A 61 -4.90 -25.85 7.74
N TYR A 62 -3.58 -25.59 7.72
CA TYR A 62 -2.70 -26.20 6.73
C TYR A 62 -2.74 -27.72 6.80
N TYR A 63 -2.55 -28.32 7.98
CA TYR A 63 -2.59 -29.77 8.15
C TYR A 63 -3.99 -30.36 7.93
N ARG A 64 -5.06 -29.66 8.28
CA ARG A 64 -6.45 -30.09 8.03
C ARG A 64 -6.75 -30.20 6.54
N HIS A 65 -6.24 -29.25 5.74
CA HIS A 65 -6.35 -29.29 4.29
C HIS A 65 -5.49 -30.38 3.65
N GLU A 66 -4.31 -30.66 4.20
CA GLU A 66 -3.42 -31.71 3.72
C GLU A 66 -4.05 -33.09 3.93
N LYS A 67 -4.72 -33.32 5.04
CA LYS A 67 -5.39 -34.60 5.39
C LYS A 67 -6.71 -34.86 4.66
N LYS A 68 -7.15 -33.98 3.74
CA LYS A 68 -8.45 -34.08 3.01
C LYS A 68 -9.67 -34.20 3.92
N GLU A 69 -9.62 -33.75 5.16
CA GLU A 69 -10.79 -33.68 6.01
C GLU A 69 -11.72 -32.59 5.46
N HIS A 70 -12.93 -32.98 5.05
CA HIS A 70 -13.99 -32.05 4.63
C HIS A 70 -14.30 -31.10 5.79
N VAL A 71 -13.85 -29.87 5.71
CA VAL A 71 -14.32 -28.78 6.54
C VAL A 71 -15.42 -28.08 5.76
N GLU A 72 -16.65 -28.48 6.01
CA GLU A 72 -17.80 -27.61 5.84
C GLU A 72 -17.59 -26.43 6.79
N ASP A 73 -17.78 -25.22 6.30
CA ASP A 73 -17.80 -23.99 7.08
C ASP A 73 -16.53 -23.14 7.21
N LEU A 74 -16.00 -22.66 6.13
CA LEU A 74 -15.31 -21.33 6.09
C LEU A 74 -14.94 -20.94 4.65
N THR A 75 -15.78 -21.21 3.67
CA THR A 75 -15.46 -20.88 2.29
C THR A 75 -16.57 -20.18 1.54
N PRO A 76 -16.49 -18.86 1.40
CA PRO A 76 -17.15 -18.22 0.27
C PRO A 76 -16.22 -17.67 -0.81
N ILE A 77 -14.90 -17.94 -0.76
CA ILE A 77 -13.96 -17.41 -1.77
C ILE A 77 -13.54 -18.49 -2.78
N LYS A 78 -14.35 -19.54 -2.96
CA LYS A 78 -13.97 -20.73 -3.75
C LYS A 78 -13.95 -20.58 -5.27
N ASN A 79 -14.45 -19.53 -5.91
CA ASN A 79 -14.82 -19.67 -7.32
C ASN A 79 -14.05 -18.88 -8.38
N ARG A 80 -12.83 -18.40 -8.14
CA ARG A 80 -12.04 -17.79 -9.25
C ARG A 80 -10.63 -18.31 -9.49
N ILE A 81 -10.14 -19.26 -8.71
CA ILE A 81 -8.79 -19.84 -8.92
C ILE A 81 -8.81 -21.36 -9.17
N THR A 82 -9.98 -22.00 -9.15
CA THR A 82 -10.05 -23.47 -9.10
C THR A 82 -10.62 -24.15 -10.35
N ASN A 83 -10.25 -23.69 -11.54
CA ASN A 83 -10.47 -24.53 -12.75
C ASN A 83 -9.16 -25.05 -13.37
N LYS A 84 -8.14 -25.28 -12.56
CA LYS A 84 -7.06 -26.25 -12.88
C LYS A 84 -6.77 -27.04 -11.61
N LYS A 85 -6.99 -28.36 -11.69
CA LYS A 85 -6.74 -29.39 -10.70
C LYS A 85 -5.73 -28.99 -9.62
N ASN A 86 -6.17 -28.92 -8.35
CA ASN A 86 -5.37 -28.71 -7.14
C ASN A 86 -4.30 -29.80 -6.95
N LYS A 87 -3.37 -29.94 -7.88
CA LYS A 87 -2.24 -30.88 -7.79
C LYS A 87 -0.95 -30.25 -7.28
N ASN A 88 -0.94 -28.92 -7.00
CA ASN A 88 0.26 -28.23 -6.52
C ASN A 88 -0.06 -27.30 -5.35
N MET A 89 -0.62 -27.82 -4.25
CA MET A 89 -0.39 -27.15 -2.98
C MET A 89 1.08 -27.42 -2.64
N MET A 90 1.92 -26.42 -2.76
CA MET A 90 3.35 -26.53 -2.50
C MET A 90 3.51 -26.96 -1.04
N GLN A 91 4.10 -28.12 -0.81
CA GLN A 91 4.39 -28.60 0.54
C GLN A 91 5.25 -27.55 1.26
N LEU A 92 4.72 -27.02 2.37
CA LEU A 92 5.47 -26.11 3.22
C LEU A 92 6.55 -26.90 3.97
N ASN A 93 7.64 -26.24 4.25
CA ASN A 93 8.72 -26.84 5.01
C ASN A 93 8.26 -27.13 6.44
N LYS A 94 8.44 -28.37 6.90
CA LYS A 94 8.03 -28.83 8.23
C LYS A 94 8.70 -28.01 9.36
N GLN A 95 9.99 -27.73 9.23
CA GLN A 95 10.72 -26.92 10.22
C GLN A 95 10.17 -25.49 10.32
N LEU A 96 9.71 -24.90 9.18
CA LEU A 96 9.01 -23.62 9.20
C LEU A 96 7.70 -23.72 10.00
N LEU A 97 6.88 -24.75 9.76
CA LEU A 97 5.61 -24.92 10.46
C LEU A 97 5.82 -25.13 11.97
N GLU A 98 6.81 -25.93 12.35
CA GLU A 98 7.22 -26.11 13.75
C GLU A 98 7.71 -24.81 14.38
N PHE A 99 8.50 -24.02 13.65
CA PHE A 99 8.93 -22.70 14.09
C PHE A 99 7.75 -21.78 14.35
N LEU A 100 6.76 -21.72 13.46
CA LEU A 100 5.63 -20.79 13.57
C LEU A 100 4.76 -21.03 14.81
N VAL A 101 4.68 -22.26 15.32
CA VAL A 101 3.90 -22.60 16.53
C VAL A 101 4.74 -22.67 17.79
N ALA A 102 6.06 -22.52 17.70
CA ALA A 102 6.93 -22.52 18.87
C ALA A 102 6.62 -21.31 19.77
N PRO A 103 6.48 -21.48 21.09
CA PRO A 103 6.10 -20.40 22.00
C PRO A 103 7.10 -19.23 22.02
N ASP A 104 8.34 -19.50 21.69
CA ASP A 104 9.47 -18.58 21.69
C ASP A 104 9.88 -18.13 20.27
N ASN A 105 9.00 -18.30 19.27
CA ASN A 105 9.32 -17.92 17.89
C ASN A 105 9.52 -16.42 17.69
N GLY A 106 8.95 -15.59 18.58
CA GLY A 106 9.07 -14.13 18.53
C GLY A 106 8.24 -13.47 17.44
N PHE A 107 7.27 -14.20 16.84
CA PHE A 107 6.43 -13.70 15.75
C PHE A 107 4.92 -13.85 16.04
N VAL A 108 4.17 -12.94 15.46
CA VAL A 108 2.70 -12.98 15.35
C VAL A 108 2.30 -12.66 13.92
N THR A 109 1.07 -12.95 13.57
CA THR A 109 0.57 -12.64 12.22
C THR A 109 0.59 -11.15 11.95
N ILE A 110 0.04 -10.36 12.86
CA ILE A 110 0.02 -8.89 12.84
C ILE A 110 0.25 -8.35 14.25
N THR A 111 0.90 -7.19 14.34
CA THR A 111 1.24 -6.53 15.61
C THR A 111 0.26 -5.43 15.99
N SER A 112 -0.51 -4.95 15.02
CA SER A 112 -1.46 -3.85 15.19
C SER A 112 -2.89 -4.35 15.37
N LYS A 113 -3.77 -3.47 15.85
CA LYS A 113 -5.20 -3.75 15.99
C LYS A 113 -6.04 -2.55 15.53
N VAL A 114 -7.26 -2.82 15.09
CA VAL A 114 -8.25 -1.76 14.83
C VAL A 114 -8.96 -1.41 16.13
N ASP A 115 -8.77 -0.20 16.60
CA ASP A 115 -9.48 0.30 17.80
C ASP A 115 -10.87 0.82 17.43
N LEU A 116 -11.00 1.42 16.26
CA LEU A 116 -12.24 2.04 15.81
C LEU A 116 -12.37 1.95 14.29
N ALA A 117 -13.55 1.59 13.82
CA ALA A 117 -13.95 1.66 12.42
C ALA A 117 -15.20 2.55 12.30
N LEU A 118 -15.06 3.68 11.63
CA LEU A 118 -16.13 4.65 11.42
C LEU A 118 -16.56 4.63 9.94
N GLN A 119 -17.78 4.19 9.71
CA GLN A 119 -18.36 4.19 8.37
C GLN A 119 -19.09 5.52 8.11
N SER A 120 -18.96 6.04 6.88
CA SER A 120 -19.74 7.19 6.41
C SER A 120 -21.23 6.85 6.28
N LYS A 121 -22.09 7.86 6.34
CA LYS A 121 -23.54 7.66 6.27
C LYS A 121 -24.02 6.95 4.98
N ASP A 122 -23.30 7.16 3.89
CA ASP A 122 -23.58 6.53 2.59
C ASP A 122 -22.95 5.13 2.43
N GLY A 123 -22.21 4.65 3.45
CA GLY A 123 -21.54 3.36 3.44
C GLY A 123 -20.28 3.27 2.54
N ASN A 124 -19.98 4.31 1.76
CA ASN A 124 -18.91 4.26 0.76
C ASN A 124 -17.51 4.34 1.35
N THR A 125 -17.37 4.89 2.55
CA THR A 125 -16.06 5.11 3.18
C THR A 125 -16.06 4.56 4.59
N THR A 126 -14.98 3.88 4.98
CA THR A 126 -14.73 3.47 6.37
C THR A 126 -13.35 3.93 6.78
N LYS A 127 -13.28 4.78 7.79
CA LYS A 127 -12.05 5.21 8.43
C LYS A 127 -11.70 4.25 9.55
N LEU A 128 -10.47 3.78 9.57
CA LEU A 128 -9.92 2.87 10.56
C LEU A 128 -8.91 3.62 11.43
N ALA A 129 -9.07 3.57 12.74
CA ALA A 129 -8.02 3.92 13.68
C ALA A 129 -7.25 2.64 14.04
N VAL A 130 -6.03 2.55 13.53
CA VAL A 130 -5.15 1.39 13.69
C VAL A 130 -4.13 1.70 14.78
N ARG A 131 -4.23 0.99 15.90
CA ARG A 131 -3.27 1.07 17.00
C ARG A 131 -2.08 0.17 16.68
N LEU A 132 -0.91 0.74 16.72
CA LEU A 132 0.37 0.06 16.52
C LEU A 132 0.82 -0.57 17.86
N PHE A 133 1.84 -1.41 17.80
CA PHE A 133 2.36 -2.14 18.97
C PHE A 133 2.87 -1.22 20.10
N ASP A 134 3.27 0.01 19.77
CA ASP A 134 3.80 1.02 20.68
C ASP A 134 2.73 2.07 21.09
N ASP A 135 1.46 1.71 21.00
CA ASP A 135 0.27 2.51 21.34
C ASP A 135 0.04 3.76 20.48
N HIS A 136 0.89 4.03 19.51
CA HIS A 136 0.57 5.05 18.53
C HIS A 136 -0.60 4.63 17.64
N VAL A 137 -1.42 5.60 17.25
CA VAL A 137 -2.57 5.36 16.37
C VAL A 137 -2.32 6.04 15.03
N VAL A 138 -2.55 5.29 13.95
CA VAL A 138 -2.56 5.81 12.59
C VAL A 138 -3.92 5.58 11.94
N GLU A 139 -4.21 6.35 10.91
CA GLU A 139 -5.46 6.27 10.19
C GLU A 139 -5.28 5.57 8.84
N SER A 140 -6.24 4.72 8.50
CA SER A 140 -6.41 4.17 7.15
C SER A 140 -7.83 4.39 6.70
N VAL A 141 -8.05 4.52 5.38
CA VAL A 141 -9.38 4.76 4.85
C VAL A 141 -9.68 3.77 3.74
N VAL A 142 -10.75 3.00 3.92
CA VAL A 142 -11.32 2.11 2.91
C VAL A 142 -12.37 2.89 2.13
N MET A 143 -12.19 3.02 0.83
CA MET A 143 -13.13 3.68 -0.07
C MET A 143 -13.72 2.66 -1.05
N ARG A 144 -15.04 2.57 -1.11
CA ARG A 144 -15.78 1.62 -1.94
C ARG A 144 -16.35 2.32 -3.15
N TYR A 145 -16.21 1.70 -4.30
CA TYR A 145 -16.73 2.19 -5.56
C TYR A 145 -17.63 1.12 -6.18
N SER A 146 -18.91 1.40 -6.23
CA SER A 146 -19.86 0.54 -6.96
C SER A 146 -19.62 0.69 -8.47
N THR A 147 -19.52 -0.44 -9.17
CA THR A 147 -19.47 -0.48 -10.63
C THR A 147 -20.52 -1.45 -11.15
N LYS A 148 -20.94 -1.31 -12.42
CA LYS A 148 -21.90 -2.24 -13.06
C LYS A 148 -21.38 -3.69 -13.11
N GLU A 149 -20.06 -3.88 -13.01
CA GLU A 149 -19.38 -5.18 -13.12
C GLU A 149 -18.99 -5.78 -11.74
N GLY A 150 -19.40 -5.15 -10.65
CA GLY A 150 -19.03 -5.46 -9.28
C GLY A 150 -18.27 -4.29 -8.63
N GLY A 151 -18.21 -4.27 -7.32
CA GLY A 151 -17.53 -3.23 -6.56
C GLY A 151 -16.02 -3.39 -6.54
N ARG A 152 -15.34 -2.30 -6.26
CA ARG A 152 -13.89 -2.29 -5.96
C ARG A 152 -13.65 -1.43 -4.73
N ALA A 153 -12.65 -1.78 -3.94
CA ALA A 153 -12.21 -0.96 -2.83
C ALA A 153 -10.81 -0.40 -3.09
N SER A 154 -10.59 0.85 -2.71
CA SER A 154 -9.28 1.48 -2.59
C SER A 154 -8.94 1.65 -1.11
N LEU A 155 -7.68 1.45 -0.76
CA LEU A 155 -7.18 1.68 0.59
C LEU A 155 -6.20 2.85 0.59
N CYS A 156 -6.51 3.85 1.39
CA CYS A 156 -5.57 4.91 1.74
C CYS A 156 -4.79 4.45 2.97
N VAL A 157 -3.46 4.37 2.87
CA VAL A 157 -2.58 3.88 3.94
C VAL A 157 -1.69 4.99 4.48
N SER A 158 -1.39 4.91 5.78
CA SER A 158 -0.41 5.72 6.47
C SER A 158 0.99 5.13 6.33
N SER A 159 2.00 5.99 6.26
CA SER A 159 3.41 5.62 6.19
C SER A 159 4.24 6.08 7.38
N GLN A 160 3.72 7.00 8.18
CA GLN A 160 4.38 7.55 9.37
C GLN A 160 3.36 7.80 10.48
N VAL A 161 3.83 7.89 11.71
CA VAL A 161 3.10 8.47 12.83
C VAL A 161 3.38 9.96 12.85
N GLY A 162 2.38 10.77 12.46
CA GLY A 162 2.55 12.19 12.22
C GLY A 162 3.30 12.50 10.91
N CYS A 163 3.64 13.77 10.67
CA CYS A 163 4.31 14.22 9.46
C CYS A 163 5.18 15.44 9.74
N ALA A 164 6.37 15.50 9.12
CA ALA A 164 7.29 16.63 9.28
C ALA A 164 7.10 17.73 8.22
N MET A 165 6.17 17.56 7.26
CA MET A 165 6.03 18.50 6.14
C MET A 165 5.36 19.82 6.54
N GLY A 166 4.54 19.83 7.58
CA GLY A 166 3.95 21.04 8.15
C GLY A 166 2.92 21.73 7.25
N CYS A 167 2.29 21.00 6.32
CA CYS A 167 1.27 21.55 5.44
C CYS A 167 0.15 22.19 6.27
N THR A 168 -0.20 23.45 6.00
CA THR A 168 -1.10 24.26 6.84
C THR A 168 -2.55 23.76 6.84
N PHE A 169 -2.96 23.06 5.80
CA PHE A 169 -4.29 22.48 5.64
C PHE A 169 -4.41 21.04 6.20
N CYS A 170 -3.29 20.41 6.61
CA CYS A 170 -3.25 19.00 6.95
C CYS A 170 -3.19 18.81 8.47
N ALA A 171 -4.20 18.12 9.04
CA ALA A 171 -4.22 17.82 10.49
C ALA A 171 -2.98 17.01 10.92
N THR A 172 -2.49 16.08 10.09
CA THR A 172 -1.27 15.32 10.38
C THR A 172 -0.03 16.21 10.38
N GLY A 173 0.00 17.27 9.57
CA GLY A 173 1.10 18.23 9.52
C GLY A 173 1.30 18.99 10.83
N THR A 174 0.24 19.23 11.60
CA THR A 174 0.29 19.92 12.91
C THR A 174 0.79 19.01 14.03
N MET A 175 0.75 17.68 13.86
CA MET A 175 1.16 16.71 14.87
C MET A 175 2.70 16.60 15.00
N GLY A 176 3.44 17.07 14.01
CA GLY A 176 4.86 16.78 13.88
C GLY A 176 5.13 15.28 13.63
N ILE A 177 6.41 14.93 13.42
CA ILE A 177 6.82 13.55 13.20
C ILE A 177 7.13 12.84 14.51
N ARG A 178 6.54 11.66 14.72
CA ARG A 178 6.84 10.78 15.86
C ARG A 178 7.62 9.56 15.45
N GLY A 179 7.46 9.06 14.20
CA GLY A 179 8.28 7.99 13.67
C GLY A 179 7.76 7.41 12.36
N ASN A 180 8.56 6.55 11.76
CA ASN A 180 8.22 5.81 10.55
C ASN A 180 7.47 4.52 10.90
N LEU A 181 6.52 4.12 10.06
CA LEU A 181 5.98 2.77 10.08
C LEU A 181 6.97 1.80 9.42
N SER A 182 7.07 0.59 9.95
CA SER A 182 7.74 -0.51 9.26
C SER A 182 6.95 -0.94 8.02
N SER A 183 7.59 -1.66 7.11
CA SER A 183 6.91 -2.22 5.94
C SER A 183 5.78 -3.17 6.35
N ALA A 184 5.96 -3.93 7.43
CA ALA A 184 4.94 -4.79 8.00
C ALA A 184 3.72 -4.00 8.50
N GLU A 185 3.91 -2.95 9.30
CA GLU A 185 2.83 -2.08 9.79
C GLU A 185 2.05 -1.40 8.65
N ILE A 186 2.72 -1.07 7.54
CA ILE A 186 2.05 -0.59 6.33
C ILE A 186 1.16 -1.68 5.72
N LEU A 187 1.67 -2.92 5.61
CA LEU A 187 0.93 -4.06 5.06
C LEU A 187 -0.19 -4.54 5.97
N GLU A 188 -0.05 -4.41 7.28
CA GLU A 188 -1.09 -4.77 8.25
C GLU A 188 -2.37 -3.94 8.06
N GLN A 189 -2.26 -2.68 7.65
CA GLN A 189 -3.42 -1.86 7.30
C GLN A 189 -4.27 -2.50 6.18
N MET A 190 -3.59 -3.16 5.22
CA MET A 190 -4.25 -3.92 4.16
C MET A 190 -4.95 -5.18 4.69
N VAL A 191 -4.34 -5.89 5.64
CA VAL A 191 -4.95 -7.06 6.29
C VAL A 191 -6.23 -6.64 7.03
N HIS A 192 -6.16 -5.55 7.81
CA HIS A 192 -7.32 -5.01 8.52
C HIS A 192 -8.45 -4.60 7.58
N ALA A 193 -8.13 -3.87 6.50
CA ALA A 193 -9.11 -3.44 5.52
C ALA A 193 -9.82 -4.64 4.87
N ASN A 194 -9.08 -5.66 4.46
CA ASN A 194 -9.67 -6.86 3.86
C ASN A 194 -10.51 -7.67 4.86
N ARG A 195 -10.12 -7.75 6.13
CA ARG A 195 -10.94 -8.40 7.18
C ARG A 195 -12.29 -7.71 7.35
N ILE A 196 -12.31 -6.38 7.34
CA ILE A 196 -13.54 -5.60 7.45
C ILE A 196 -14.43 -5.81 6.22
N LEU A 197 -13.87 -5.70 5.02
CA LEU A 197 -14.62 -5.94 3.78
C LEU A 197 -15.18 -7.36 3.70
N ALA A 198 -14.43 -8.36 4.14
CA ALA A 198 -14.89 -9.74 4.19
C ALA A 198 -16.05 -9.92 5.19
N LYS A 199 -15.96 -9.29 6.37
CA LYS A 199 -17.03 -9.31 7.37
C LYS A 199 -18.30 -8.66 6.84
N GLU A 200 -18.19 -7.47 6.25
CA GLU A 200 -19.32 -6.77 5.63
C GLU A 200 -20.00 -7.59 4.50
N ALA A 201 -19.19 -8.28 3.69
CA ALA A 201 -19.71 -9.16 2.64
C ALA A 201 -20.49 -10.36 3.21
N GLN A 202 -20.08 -10.89 4.38
CA GLN A 202 -20.80 -11.94 5.09
C GLN A 202 -22.13 -11.42 5.66
N GLU A 203 -22.10 -10.29 6.37
CA GLU A 203 -23.27 -9.67 7.02
C GLU A 203 -24.36 -9.29 6.01
N ASN A 204 -23.98 -8.84 4.83
CA ASN A 204 -24.90 -8.45 3.77
C ASN A 204 -25.37 -9.60 2.86
N ASN A 205 -25.05 -10.87 3.19
CA ASN A 205 -25.37 -12.06 2.39
C ASN A 205 -24.88 -11.97 0.92
N ILE A 206 -23.91 -11.11 0.63
CA ILE A 206 -23.36 -10.91 -0.73
C ILE A 206 -22.72 -12.21 -1.24
N LEU A 207 -22.35 -13.11 -0.32
CA LEU A 207 -21.75 -14.40 -0.61
C LEU A 207 -22.72 -15.43 -1.19
N GLN A 208 -24.05 -15.23 -1.01
CA GLN A 208 -25.10 -16.10 -1.53
C GLN A 208 -25.55 -15.72 -2.95
N ASP A 209 -25.14 -14.54 -3.42
CA ASP A 209 -25.45 -14.08 -4.77
C ASP A 209 -24.42 -14.66 -5.75
N GLU A 210 -24.77 -15.78 -6.41
CA GLU A 210 -23.95 -16.42 -7.45
C GLU A 210 -23.60 -15.49 -8.61
N THR A 211 -24.34 -14.40 -8.79
CA THR A 211 -24.06 -13.39 -9.83
C THR A 211 -22.96 -12.43 -9.41
N ARG A 212 -22.70 -12.25 -8.11
CA ARG A 212 -21.61 -11.44 -7.55
C ARG A 212 -20.37 -12.28 -7.26
N LYS A 213 -19.63 -12.57 -8.29
CA LYS A 213 -18.40 -13.41 -8.22
C LYS A 213 -17.22 -12.78 -7.46
N ASN A 214 -17.34 -11.59 -6.90
CA ASN A 214 -16.23 -10.89 -6.23
C ASN A 214 -16.71 -10.26 -4.92
N ILE A 215 -16.07 -10.66 -3.83
CA ILE A 215 -15.99 -9.84 -2.64
C ILE A 215 -15.18 -8.60 -3.02
N ASP A 216 -15.66 -7.43 -2.63
CA ASP A 216 -14.98 -6.14 -2.86
C ASP A 216 -13.71 -6.01 -2.00
N LEU A 217 -12.72 -6.87 -2.24
CA LEU A 217 -11.41 -6.74 -1.62
C LEU A 217 -10.70 -5.50 -2.15
N VAL A 218 -9.77 -4.99 -1.38
CA VAL A 218 -8.91 -3.90 -1.81
C VAL A 218 -8.20 -4.26 -3.12
N ARG A 219 -8.36 -3.40 -4.13
CA ARG A 219 -7.77 -3.56 -5.46
C ARG A 219 -6.89 -2.39 -5.87
N ASN A 220 -6.83 -1.35 -5.04
CA ASN A 220 -6.03 -0.17 -5.27
C ASN A 220 -5.52 0.37 -3.93
N ILE A 221 -4.27 0.78 -3.87
CA ILE A 221 -3.64 1.32 -2.68
C ILE A 221 -3.03 2.67 -3.01
N VAL A 222 -3.28 3.64 -2.13
CA VAL A 222 -2.72 4.97 -2.22
C VAL A 222 -2.05 5.35 -0.90
N PHE A 223 -0.80 5.79 -0.95
CA PHE A 223 -0.05 6.28 0.19
C PHE A 223 -0.37 7.76 0.40
N MET A 224 -1.59 8.02 0.89
CA MET A 224 -2.18 9.36 1.07
C MET A 224 -2.75 9.56 2.48
N GLY A 225 -2.42 8.68 3.41
CA GLY A 225 -2.77 8.78 4.82
C GLY A 225 -1.79 9.65 5.59
N MET A 226 -1.43 9.24 6.79
CA MET A 226 -0.50 10.00 7.62
C MET A 226 0.94 9.82 7.15
N GLY A 227 1.67 10.96 7.06
CA GLY A 227 3.11 11.00 6.77
C GLY A 227 3.47 11.34 5.33
N GLU A 228 4.76 11.68 5.11
CA GLU A 228 5.37 11.79 3.80
C GLU A 228 6.02 10.44 3.46
N PRO A 229 5.50 9.70 2.47
CA PRO A 229 5.99 8.35 2.17
C PRO A 229 7.49 8.32 1.81
N LEU A 230 7.96 9.29 1.06
CA LEU A 230 9.35 9.35 0.64
C LEU A 230 10.33 9.71 1.77
N ASN A 231 9.84 10.17 2.92
CA ASN A 231 10.63 10.29 4.15
C ASN A 231 10.75 8.97 4.92
N ASN A 232 9.93 7.99 4.58
CA ASN A 232 10.00 6.61 5.06
C ASN A 232 10.36 5.64 3.91
N TYR A 233 11.34 6.03 3.11
CA TYR A 233 11.63 5.47 1.80
C TYR A 233 11.76 3.95 1.80
N ASP A 234 12.66 3.40 2.62
CA ASP A 234 13.02 1.98 2.59
C ASP A 234 11.82 1.08 2.93
N ASN A 235 11.04 1.45 3.95
CA ASN A 235 9.84 0.70 4.35
C ASN A 235 8.72 0.81 3.31
N VAL A 236 8.54 1.99 2.72
CA VAL A 236 7.52 2.19 1.67
C VAL A 236 7.88 1.42 0.41
N VAL A 237 9.14 1.43 0.00
CA VAL A 237 9.62 0.67 -1.16
C VAL A 237 9.45 -0.83 -0.93
N GLU A 238 9.79 -1.34 0.26
CA GLU A 238 9.61 -2.76 0.60
C GLU A 238 8.12 -3.13 0.62
N ALA A 239 7.25 -2.32 1.22
CA ALA A 239 5.80 -2.54 1.17
C ALA A 239 5.28 -2.55 -0.27
N CYS A 240 5.70 -1.62 -1.11
CA CYS A 240 5.33 -1.58 -2.54
C CYS A 240 5.80 -2.84 -3.28
N ARG A 241 7.03 -3.31 -3.04
CA ARG A 241 7.54 -4.56 -3.61
C ARG A 241 6.66 -5.75 -3.24
N CYS A 242 6.29 -5.85 -1.95
CA CYS A 242 5.38 -6.89 -1.48
C CYS A 242 4.01 -6.83 -2.16
N LEU A 243 3.44 -5.63 -2.29
CA LEU A 243 2.12 -5.42 -2.90
C LEU A 243 2.08 -5.84 -4.37
N ILE A 244 3.10 -5.50 -5.16
CA ILE A 244 3.15 -5.80 -6.59
C ILE A 244 3.72 -7.18 -6.92
N ASP A 245 4.28 -7.88 -5.95
CA ASP A 245 4.80 -9.23 -6.14
C ASP A 245 3.66 -10.20 -6.47
N ARG A 246 3.76 -10.87 -7.63
CA ARG A 246 2.76 -11.83 -8.13
C ARG A 246 2.52 -13.01 -7.21
N LYS A 247 3.51 -13.35 -6.39
CA LYS A 247 3.45 -14.48 -5.48
C LYS A 247 2.95 -14.11 -4.09
N ARG A 248 2.81 -12.80 -3.82
CA ARG A 248 2.32 -12.26 -2.54
C ARG A 248 0.94 -11.63 -2.71
N TRP A 249 0.85 -10.31 -2.85
CA TRP A 249 -0.42 -9.59 -2.96
C TRP A 249 -0.94 -9.45 -4.39
N ASN A 250 -0.06 -9.57 -5.38
CA ASN A 250 -0.37 -9.57 -6.83
C ASN A 250 -1.17 -8.35 -7.30
N PHE A 251 -0.86 -7.17 -6.76
CA PHE A 251 -1.43 -5.94 -7.28
C PHE A 251 -0.84 -5.62 -8.66
N ALA A 252 -1.70 -5.16 -9.56
CA ALA A 252 -1.20 -4.56 -10.80
C ALA A 252 -0.41 -3.28 -10.44
N HIS A 253 0.70 -3.05 -11.14
CA HIS A 253 1.61 -1.94 -10.84
C HIS A 253 0.90 -0.58 -10.79
N GLY A 254 -0.05 -0.32 -11.72
CA GLY A 254 -0.85 0.89 -11.77
C GLY A 254 -1.94 0.98 -10.68
N LYS A 255 -1.95 0.06 -9.71
CA LYS A 255 -2.87 0.04 -8.57
C LYS A 255 -2.17 0.28 -7.23
N VAL A 256 -0.91 0.68 -7.28
CA VAL A 256 -0.14 1.14 -6.13
C VAL A 256 0.39 2.53 -6.46
N THR A 257 -0.07 3.53 -5.71
CA THR A 257 0.29 4.95 -5.92
C THR A 257 0.99 5.49 -4.68
N VAL A 258 2.19 6.00 -4.87
CA VAL A 258 2.93 6.75 -3.85
C VAL A 258 2.69 8.23 -4.08
N SER A 259 2.08 8.92 -3.10
CA SER A 259 1.90 10.36 -3.13
C SER A 259 2.99 11.07 -2.34
N THR A 260 3.48 12.19 -2.83
CA THR A 260 4.54 12.96 -2.18
C THR A 260 4.33 14.46 -2.37
N VAL A 261 4.71 15.24 -1.38
CA VAL A 261 4.82 16.71 -1.53
C VAL A 261 6.04 17.11 -2.37
N GLY A 262 6.90 16.15 -2.75
CA GLY A 262 7.99 16.41 -3.68
C GLY A 262 9.38 16.41 -3.06
N VAL A 263 9.76 15.33 -2.40
CA VAL A 263 11.15 15.09 -1.97
C VAL A 263 11.95 14.64 -3.20
N THR A 264 12.41 15.60 -4.03
CA THR A 264 12.98 15.35 -5.36
C THR A 264 14.08 14.29 -5.40
N PRO A 265 15.07 14.25 -4.48
CA PRO A 265 16.08 13.18 -4.48
C PRO A 265 15.45 11.79 -4.32
N ARG A 266 14.42 11.68 -3.48
CA ARG A 266 13.72 10.41 -3.23
C ARG A 266 12.78 10.02 -4.38
N ILE A 267 12.25 10.99 -5.13
CA ILE A 267 11.54 10.68 -6.38
C ILE A 267 12.51 10.03 -7.38
N ARG A 268 13.73 10.55 -7.50
CA ARG A 268 14.77 9.95 -8.36
C ARG A 268 15.14 8.53 -7.90
N ASP A 269 15.29 8.32 -6.59
CA ASP A 269 15.53 6.99 -6.02
C ASP A 269 14.36 6.03 -6.37
N LEU A 270 13.11 6.47 -6.19
CA LEU A 270 11.91 5.68 -6.53
C LEU A 270 11.86 5.35 -8.02
N THR A 271 12.26 6.30 -8.87
CA THR A 271 12.35 6.11 -10.33
C THR A 271 13.35 5.01 -10.69
N ARG A 272 14.47 4.93 -10.01
CA ARG A 272 15.47 3.87 -10.19
C ARG A 272 14.98 2.52 -9.66
N ASP A 273 14.42 2.50 -8.45
CA ASP A 273 14.16 1.28 -7.68
C ASP A 273 12.79 0.64 -8.02
N LEU A 274 11.77 1.46 -8.27
CA LEU A 274 10.40 1.04 -8.55
C LEU A 274 9.69 1.91 -9.61
N PRO A 275 10.22 2.01 -10.84
CA PRO A 275 9.62 2.84 -11.89
C PRO A 275 8.19 2.43 -12.28
N GLN A 276 7.78 1.20 -11.90
CA GLN A 276 6.47 0.64 -12.24
C GLN A 276 5.32 1.08 -11.31
N VAL A 277 5.57 1.60 -10.11
CA VAL A 277 4.50 2.13 -9.26
C VAL A 277 4.04 3.51 -9.75
N CYS A 278 2.80 3.86 -9.46
CA CYS A 278 2.31 5.19 -9.80
C CYS A 278 2.86 6.23 -8.81
N LEU A 279 3.13 7.42 -9.32
CA LEU A 279 3.52 8.57 -8.52
C LEU A 279 2.43 9.63 -8.59
N ALA A 280 2.04 10.17 -7.43
CA ALA A 280 1.18 11.32 -7.31
C ALA A 280 1.97 12.49 -6.69
N LEU A 281 1.81 13.68 -7.25
CA LEU A 281 2.44 14.89 -6.73
C LEU A 281 1.41 15.75 -6.02
N SER A 282 1.56 15.92 -4.72
CA SER A 282 0.80 16.85 -3.90
C SER A 282 1.33 18.27 -4.11
N LEU A 283 0.89 18.88 -5.22
CA LEU A 283 1.37 20.19 -5.67
C LEU A 283 0.70 21.34 -4.91
N HIS A 284 -0.61 21.30 -4.80
CA HIS A 284 -1.49 22.15 -4.00
C HIS A 284 -1.51 23.66 -4.36
N ALA A 285 -0.62 24.13 -5.22
CA ALA A 285 -0.61 25.53 -5.66
C ALA A 285 0.00 25.67 -7.07
N PRO A 286 -0.44 26.68 -7.86
CA PRO A 286 -0.02 26.85 -9.24
C PRO A 286 1.39 27.47 -9.38
N ASN A 287 1.90 28.11 -8.34
CA ASN A 287 3.21 28.74 -8.34
C ASN A 287 3.96 28.53 -7.02
N GLN A 288 5.26 28.79 -7.04
CA GLN A 288 6.15 28.52 -5.91
C GLN A 288 5.81 29.38 -4.69
N VAL A 289 5.41 30.63 -4.86
CA VAL A 289 5.12 31.54 -3.75
C VAL A 289 3.94 31.01 -2.94
N MET A 290 2.80 30.81 -3.58
CA MET A 290 1.59 30.26 -2.94
C MET A 290 1.85 28.87 -2.36
N ARG A 291 2.62 28.05 -3.08
CA ARG A 291 2.97 26.70 -2.60
C ARG A 291 3.75 26.76 -1.31
N SER A 292 4.70 27.68 -1.20
CA SER A 292 5.54 27.84 0.00
C SER A 292 4.74 28.28 1.23
N GLU A 293 3.62 28.99 1.03
CA GLU A 293 2.74 29.42 2.12
C GLU A 293 1.93 28.27 2.71
N ILE A 294 1.47 27.33 1.87
CA ILE A 294 0.61 26.23 2.30
C ILE A 294 1.36 24.92 2.54
N VAL A 295 2.53 24.75 1.93
CA VAL A 295 3.43 23.61 2.07
C VAL A 295 4.83 24.11 2.46
N PRO A 296 5.14 24.31 3.72
CA PRO A 296 6.43 24.89 4.16
C PRO A 296 7.66 24.11 3.65
N ALA A 297 7.56 22.79 3.50
CA ALA A 297 8.62 21.94 2.93
C ALA A 297 8.89 22.25 1.45
N ALA A 298 8.00 22.96 0.74
CA ALA A 298 8.16 23.34 -0.66
C ALA A 298 9.35 24.30 -0.91
N ASN A 299 9.83 24.98 0.11
CA ASN A 299 11.02 25.83 -0.01
C ASN A 299 12.29 25.03 -0.34
N ALA A 300 12.32 23.74 -0.07
CA ALA A 300 13.47 22.88 -0.38
C ALA A 300 13.60 22.51 -1.86
N TYR A 301 12.48 22.48 -2.59
CA TYR A 301 12.45 22.04 -3.99
C TYR A 301 11.49 22.88 -4.83
N LYS A 302 12.00 23.44 -5.93
CA LYS A 302 11.22 24.25 -6.86
C LYS A 302 10.24 23.40 -7.66
N ILE A 303 9.11 23.98 -8.06
CA ILE A 303 8.06 23.31 -8.84
C ILE A 303 8.63 22.72 -10.14
N GLU A 304 9.52 23.44 -10.83
CA GLU A 304 10.13 23.00 -12.08
C GLU A 304 10.89 21.67 -11.90
N ALA A 305 11.69 21.58 -10.83
CA ALA A 305 12.44 20.36 -10.50
C ALA A 305 11.52 19.19 -10.11
N LEU A 306 10.35 19.48 -9.53
CA LEU A 306 9.36 18.47 -9.20
C LEU A 306 8.67 17.92 -10.45
N ILE A 307 8.29 18.78 -11.37
CA ILE A 307 7.67 18.39 -12.64
C ILE A 307 8.66 17.58 -13.47
N GLU A 308 9.90 18.02 -13.58
CA GLU A 308 10.97 17.24 -14.25
C GLU A 308 11.15 15.85 -13.62
N ALA A 309 11.17 15.75 -12.30
CA ALA A 309 11.32 14.47 -11.61
C ALA A 309 10.11 13.56 -11.85
N LEU A 310 8.89 14.13 -11.90
CA LEU A 310 7.65 13.40 -12.20
C LEU A 310 7.67 12.85 -13.63
N ASP A 311 8.03 13.69 -14.61
CA ASP A 311 8.15 13.29 -16.02
C ASP A 311 9.18 12.17 -16.19
N ASN A 312 10.34 12.32 -15.55
CA ASN A 312 11.39 11.29 -15.56
C ASN A 312 10.89 9.97 -14.97
N HIS A 313 10.08 9.99 -13.91
CA HIS A 313 9.49 8.78 -13.32
C HIS A 313 8.52 8.11 -14.30
N MET A 314 7.66 8.87 -14.97
CA MET A 314 6.74 8.34 -15.97
C MET A 314 7.48 7.70 -17.15
N MET A 315 8.51 8.37 -17.65
CA MET A 315 9.30 7.92 -18.81
C MET A 315 10.19 6.71 -18.48
N ALA A 316 10.68 6.58 -17.26
CA ALA A 316 11.55 5.45 -16.87
C ALA A 316 10.86 4.10 -16.96
N TYR A 317 9.58 4.02 -16.65
CA TYR A 317 8.82 2.79 -16.81
C TYR A 317 8.66 2.38 -18.29
N LEU A 318 8.41 3.34 -19.15
CA LEU A 318 8.27 3.11 -20.59
C LEU A 318 9.58 2.55 -21.17
N LYS A 319 10.71 3.14 -20.79
CA LYS A 319 12.05 2.67 -21.22
C LYS A 319 12.33 1.23 -20.74
N LYS A 320 11.91 0.88 -19.51
CA LYS A 320 12.14 -0.47 -18.97
C LYS A 320 11.31 -1.54 -19.69
N ARG A 321 10.13 -1.18 -20.19
CA ARG A 321 9.21 -2.07 -20.91
C ARG A 321 9.55 -2.20 -22.40
N SER A 322 10.20 -1.19 -22.96
CA SER A 322 10.56 -1.11 -24.39
C SER A 322 11.87 -1.83 -24.72
N LYS A 323 12.19 -2.94 -24.04
CA LYS A 323 13.39 -3.71 -24.41
C LYS A 323 13.37 -4.20 -25.85
N ASP A 324 12.19 -4.31 -26.50
CA ASP A 324 12.07 -4.77 -27.87
C ASP A 324 10.95 -4.03 -28.62
N ASN A 325 11.31 -3.25 -29.64
CA ASN A 325 10.53 -2.90 -30.81
C ASN A 325 9.25 -2.05 -30.69
N TYR A 326 9.12 -1.18 -29.72
CA TYR A 326 8.02 -0.18 -29.76
C TYR A 326 8.38 0.99 -30.68
N THR A 327 7.47 1.31 -31.61
CA THR A 327 7.52 2.55 -32.38
C THR A 327 7.28 3.77 -31.47
N GLU A 328 7.69 4.96 -31.93
CA GLU A 328 7.46 6.21 -31.16
C GLU A 328 5.95 6.45 -30.90
N GLU A 329 5.08 6.10 -31.86
CA GLU A 329 3.63 6.19 -31.69
C GLU A 329 3.08 5.24 -30.63
N GLU A 330 3.61 4.02 -30.53
CA GLU A 330 3.24 3.07 -29.47
C GLU A 330 3.74 3.53 -28.11
N ARG A 331 4.90 4.16 -28.04
CA ARG A 331 5.41 4.79 -26.80
C ARG A 331 4.51 5.91 -26.34
N ILE A 332 4.08 6.79 -27.24
CA ILE A 332 3.13 7.86 -26.97
C ILE A 332 1.79 7.28 -26.51
N LYS A 333 1.26 6.27 -27.20
CA LYS A 333 0.00 5.61 -26.84
C LYS A 333 0.05 4.90 -25.48
N GLU A 334 1.18 4.30 -25.12
CA GLU A 334 1.37 3.69 -23.80
C GLU A 334 1.60 4.74 -22.71
N SER A 335 2.26 5.86 -23.02
CA SER A 335 2.41 7.00 -22.09
C SER A 335 1.07 7.64 -21.79
N THR A 336 0.15 7.72 -22.75
CA THR A 336 -1.22 8.24 -22.54
C THR A 336 -2.05 7.35 -21.62
N ARG A 337 -1.71 6.07 -21.47
CA ARG A 337 -2.34 5.14 -20.51
C ARG A 337 -1.83 5.31 -19.08
N ARG A 338 -0.61 5.81 -18.91
CA ARG A 338 -0.05 6.18 -17.62
C ARG A 338 -0.22 7.66 -17.38
N ARG A 339 -1.11 7.98 -16.47
CA ARG A 339 -1.35 9.36 -16.07
C ARG A 339 -0.68 9.60 -14.74
N ALA A 340 0.17 10.61 -14.64
CA ALA A 340 0.57 11.13 -13.35
C ALA A 340 -0.65 11.78 -12.69
N MET A 341 -0.75 11.64 -11.38
CA MET A 341 -1.77 12.31 -10.59
C MET A 341 -1.14 13.55 -9.97
N ILE A 342 -1.81 14.70 -10.14
CA ILE A 342 -1.49 15.91 -9.37
C ILE A 342 -2.67 16.19 -8.44
N GLU A 343 -2.35 16.37 -7.16
CA GLU A 343 -3.32 16.67 -6.12
C GLU A 343 -3.31 18.16 -5.81
N TYR A 344 -4.50 18.73 -5.71
CA TYR A 344 -4.73 20.12 -5.36
C TYR A 344 -5.71 20.25 -4.21
N VAL A 345 -5.34 21.01 -3.19
CA VAL A 345 -6.27 21.52 -2.18
C VAL A 345 -6.97 22.75 -2.73
N MET A 346 -8.30 22.73 -2.79
CA MET A 346 -9.10 23.88 -3.17
C MET A 346 -9.26 24.83 -1.99
N CYS A 347 -8.51 25.93 -2.01
CA CYS A 347 -8.64 26.99 -1.04
C CYS A 347 -9.53 28.12 -1.60
N LYS A 348 -10.24 28.84 -0.73
CA LYS A 348 -11.18 29.91 -1.07
C LYS A 348 -10.62 31.00 -2.02
N PHE A 349 -9.30 31.08 -2.17
CA PHE A 349 -8.60 32.07 -2.97
C PHE A 349 -7.98 31.54 -4.28
N LEU A 350 -8.17 30.25 -4.60
CA LEU A 350 -7.65 29.65 -5.82
C LEU A 350 -8.80 29.43 -6.81
N SER A 351 -8.91 30.28 -7.83
CA SER A 351 -9.85 30.05 -8.91
C SER A 351 -9.35 28.95 -9.86
N TRP A 352 -10.28 28.20 -10.45
CA TRP A 352 -10.03 27.19 -11.47
C TRP A 352 -9.16 27.69 -12.62
N ASP A 353 -9.42 28.89 -13.08
CA ASP A 353 -8.75 29.50 -14.24
C ASP A 353 -7.23 29.67 -14.01
N VAL A 354 -6.82 29.99 -12.79
CA VAL A 354 -5.39 30.15 -12.43
C VAL A 354 -4.66 28.81 -12.45
N ILE A 355 -5.33 27.75 -12.03
CA ILE A 355 -4.76 26.39 -12.02
C ILE A 355 -4.57 25.89 -13.45
N VAL A 356 -5.60 26.02 -14.29
CA VAL A 356 -5.57 25.57 -15.69
C VAL A 356 -4.55 26.35 -16.50
N ALA A 357 -4.51 27.68 -16.36
CA ALA A 357 -3.58 28.54 -17.10
C ALA A 357 -2.10 28.24 -16.78
N SER A 358 -1.78 27.88 -15.52
CA SER A 358 -0.41 27.59 -15.11
C SER A 358 0.10 26.23 -15.53
N LEU A 359 -0.80 25.28 -15.75
CA LEU A 359 -0.47 23.87 -16.05
C LEU A 359 -0.62 23.51 -17.53
N SER A 360 -1.40 24.27 -18.31
CA SER A 360 -1.80 23.91 -19.67
C SER A 360 -0.66 23.81 -20.69
N HIS A 361 0.49 24.44 -20.46
CA HIS A 361 1.59 24.46 -21.41
C HIS A 361 2.62 23.31 -21.26
N LYS A 362 2.56 22.50 -20.20
CA LYS A 362 3.60 21.50 -19.92
C LYS A 362 3.10 20.08 -19.65
N LEU A 363 1.79 19.85 -19.57
CA LEU A 363 1.29 18.62 -18.96
C LEU A 363 0.15 17.98 -19.79
N THR A 364 0.50 17.28 -20.87
CA THR A 364 -0.46 16.60 -21.75
C THR A 364 -1.08 15.33 -21.15
N HIS A 365 -0.58 14.82 -20.01
CA HIS A 365 -0.94 13.49 -19.49
C HIS A 365 -1.23 13.44 -17.99
N ILE A 366 -1.81 14.52 -17.40
CA ILE A 366 -2.06 14.62 -15.96
C ILE A 366 -3.53 14.53 -15.63
N ILE A 367 -3.84 13.71 -14.60
CA ILE A 367 -5.13 13.74 -13.90
C ILE A 367 -4.97 14.69 -12.71
N ILE A 368 -5.73 15.77 -12.67
CA ILE A 368 -5.80 16.66 -11.51
C ILE A 368 -6.91 16.12 -10.61
N HIS A 369 -6.56 15.78 -9.38
CA HIS A 369 -7.50 15.37 -8.35
C HIS A 369 -7.66 16.52 -7.35
N PHE A 370 -8.89 16.96 -7.14
CA PHE A 370 -9.19 18.01 -6.17
C PHE A 370 -9.53 17.40 -4.83
N LEU A 371 -8.89 17.90 -3.78
CA LEU A 371 -9.23 17.62 -2.39
C LEU A 371 -10.10 18.78 -1.89
N TYR A 372 -11.33 18.50 -1.51
CA TYR A 372 -12.27 19.45 -0.93
C TYR A 372 -12.14 19.52 0.59
#